data_94802d8efd3e825502f2b16c27f22d48
#
_entry.id   94802d8efd3e825502f2b16c27f22d48
#
_cell.length_a   1.000
_cell.length_b   1.000
_cell.length_c   1.000
_cell.angle_alpha   90.00
_cell.angle_beta   90.00
_cell.angle_gamma   90.00
#
_symmetry.space_group_name_H-M   'P 1'
#
loop_
_entity.id
_entity.type
_entity.pdbx_description
1 polymer ?
#
loop_
_entity_poly.entity_id
_entity_poly.type
_entity_poly.pdbx_seq_one_letter_code
_entity_poly.pdbx_strand_id
1 'polypeptide(L)'
;MGSRPATSGRAGTSKNATDVKGKQAQKNGATRHRPAANGELASEPEVRLVGVSKTFGKKAIFKDVNFAVALGELVEVTGPSGAGKTTLLRLVHGQLKPNAGELWVRGRGLHGWWRRGLGRIRRDVAFVFQEQRLLPRLTAFENIVLALQVRDPQLPNRTIKERALEALESVQLAHRRGAYPHQLSAGERQRIAVARALATRPRVLLADEPLTALDDENAAIITHLLEDAAAGGTTVIVATHRHTFAASRILRLPSARVVSNGARRPALNGNGHANGVSNGVGNGNGNRNGNGHGNGHAIAVAVRAPWWRAVVPVRERPKRVTKASRLPLWRRSLAFGANGYRLVVLNGLRSWSRDARLTTPVIGTIALLLMLCGTLALVGIAAERVVADQAGQASLVRVYLAPDATSDAVAALKAKLRADSRVGSVTELTPAQALAEASKRPGLDNLSSLSSANPFPASLDVRVRMVTQVAAVASSVKGDPAVDASYPTSYDPDTYSRLRHITLVAGSIAAGIVLLFAIVAYAVIANSMRAIATSRHQEVAVTRLLGARGWMLRGPFVVEGLTTGALAGALAAAVVAAAYLLAVRFESAIYVQMLPGVGATEVQYVLAAVITAGLVLGTATAFLGFRKARE
;
A
#
# COMPACT_ATOMS: atom_id res chain seq x y z
N MET A 1 -41.40 -20.47 38.19
CA MET A 1 -42.15 -21.65 37.80
C MET A 1 -41.45 -22.17 36.56
N GLY A 2 -40.65 -23.08 36.59
CA GLY A 2 -40.65 -24.51 36.84
C GLY A 2 -40.29 -25.10 35.48
N SER A 3 -39.41 -25.93 35.15
CA SER A 3 -38.43 -26.79 35.81
C SER A 3 -37.90 -27.73 34.73
N ARG A 4 -36.61 -27.94 34.70
CA ARG A 4 -35.96 -29.13 34.07
C ARG A 4 -36.39 -30.41 34.83
N PRO A 5 -36.17 -31.63 34.36
CA PRO A 5 -34.86 -32.26 34.19
C PRO A 5 -34.76 -33.25 32.97
N ALA A 6 -33.63 -33.58 32.40
CA ALA A 6 -32.51 -34.48 32.74
C ALA A 6 -32.83 -35.98 32.90
N THR A 7 -32.01 -36.75 32.24
CA THR A 7 -31.38 -38.07 32.44
C THR A 7 -31.61 -39.06 31.29
N SER A 8 -30.60 -39.56 30.65
CA SER A 8 -29.56 -40.59 30.94
C SER A 8 -29.91 -41.96 30.41
N GLY A 9 -28.89 -42.58 29.77
CA GLY A 9 -28.67 -44.02 29.86
C GLY A 9 -28.70 -44.78 28.51
N ARG A 10 -27.62 -45.02 27.88
CA ARG A 10 -26.68 -46.15 27.91
C ARG A 10 -27.19 -47.51 27.34
N ALA A 11 -26.40 -48.03 26.39
CA ALA A 11 -26.00 -49.40 26.09
C ALA A 11 -27.02 -50.28 25.35
N GLY A 12 -26.66 -50.83 24.21
CA GLY A 12 -25.86 -51.98 24.05
C GLY A 12 -26.32 -52.88 22.94
N THR A 13 -25.41 -53.33 22.14
CA THR A 13 -25.26 -54.65 21.52
C THR A 13 -26.24 -55.22 20.48
N SER A 14 -25.68 -55.43 19.28
CA SER A 14 -25.50 -56.74 18.67
C SER A 14 -26.54 -57.31 17.72
N LYS A 15 -26.04 -57.56 16.53
CA LYS A 15 -26.19 -58.76 15.67
C LYS A 15 -27.39 -58.98 14.74
N ASN A 16 -26.96 -59.24 13.50
CA ASN A 16 -27.46 -60.22 12.51
C ASN A 16 -28.65 -59.76 11.60
N ALA A 17 -28.31 -59.59 10.33
CA ALA A 17 -28.28 -60.56 9.25
C ALA A 17 -29.61 -60.72 8.46
N THR A 18 -29.43 -60.69 7.13
CA THR A 18 -30.33 -61.19 6.06
C THR A 18 -31.62 -60.39 5.81
N ASP A 19 -31.96 -59.96 4.65
CA ASP A 19 -32.00 -60.56 3.33
C ASP A 19 -32.61 -59.54 2.28
N VAL A 20 -32.00 -59.51 1.12
CA VAL A 20 -32.51 -59.43 -0.24
C VAL A 20 -33.86 -58.76 -0.50
N LYS A 21 -33.84 -57.68 -1.28
CA LYS A 21 -34.56 -57.58 -2.56
C LYS A 21 -34.33 -56.25 -3.29
N GLY A 22 -33.86 -56.35 -4.49
CA GLY A 22 -33.52 -55.43 -5.51
C GLY A 22 -34.55 -54.34 -5.85
N LYS A 23 -34.00 -53.17 -6.15
CA LYS A 23 -34.58 -52.25 -7.12
C LYS A 23 -33.44 -51.69 -7.96
N GLN A 24 -33.39 -52.14 -9.19
CA GLN A 24 -32.62 -51.57 -10.29
C GLN A 24 -33.03 -50.12 -10.50
N ALA A 25 -32.15 -49.19 -10.26
CA ALA A 25 -32.22 -47.83 -10.76
C ALA A 25 -31.30 -47.74 -11.98
N GLN A 26 -31.90 -47.60 -13.15
CA GLN A 26 -31.27 -47.34 -14.43
C GLN A 26 -30.38 -46.10 -14.36
N LYS A 27 -29.06 -46.29 -14.37
CA LYS A 27 -28.11 -45.25 -14.68
C LYS A 27 -28.06 -45.05 -16.17
N ASN A 28 -28.68 -43.96 -16.65
CA ASN A 28 -28.47 -43.45 -18.00
C ASN A 28 -26.99 -43.07 -18.15
N GLY A 29 -26.27 -43.91 -18.87
CA GLY A 29 -24.93 -43.66 -19.32
C GLY A 29 -24.89 -42.56 -20.38
N ALA A 30 -24.53 -41.36 -20.00
CA ALA A 30 -24.08 -40.36 -20.94
C ALA A 30 -22.70 -40.80 -21.45
N THR A 31 -22.69 -41.43 -22.60
CA THR A 31 -21.51 -41.76 -23.40
C THR A 31 -20.76 -40.46 -23.70
N ARG A 32 -19.69 -40.21 -22.96
CA ARG A 32 -18.69 -39.24 -23.37
C ARG A 32 -18.05 -39.76 -24.66
N HIS A 33 -18.45 -39.21 -25.80
CA HIS A 33 -17.74 -39.36 -27.05
C HIS A 33 -16.31 -38.84 -26.85
N ARG A 34 -15.37 -39.75 -26.67
CA ARG A 34 -13.96 -39.57 -26.81
C ARG A 34 -13.67 -39.54 -28.33
N PRO A 35 -13.27 -38.41 -28.92
CA PRO A 35 -12.89 -38.42 -30.31
C PRO A 35 -11.66 -39.32 -30.48
N ALA A 36 -11.65 -40.14 -31.49
CA ALA A 36 -10.62 -41.09 -31.85
C ALA A 36 -9.26 -40.37 -31.96
N ALA A 37 -8.25 -40.95 -31.32
CA ALA A 37 -6.87 -40.61 -31.46
C ALA A 37 -6.39 -41.09 -32.83
N ASN A 38 -6.21 -40.15 -33.77
CA ASN A 38 -5.29 -40.32 -34.88
C ASN A 38 -4.80 -38.94 -35.30
N GLY A 39 -3.49 -38.71 -35.20
CA GLY A 39 -2.80 -37.57 -35.76
C GLY A 39 -2.28 -36.58 -34.75
N GLU A 40 -0.96 -36.50 -34.67
CA GLU A 40 -0.12 -35.43 -34.11
C GLU A 40 -0.60 -34.80 -32.78
N LEU A 41 0.13 -34.98 -31.72
CA LEU A 41 0.01 -34.24 -30.49
C LEU A 41 0.10 -32.72 -30.79
N ALA A 42 -1.04 -32.14 -31.22
CA ALA A 42 -1.21 -30.72 -31.35
C ALA A 42 -1.03 -30.14 -29.94
N SER A 43 0.06 -29.41 -29.73
CA SER A 43 0.31 -28.70 -28.49
C SER A 43 -0.92 -27.85 -28.13
N GLU A 44 -1.35 -27.90 -26.88
CA GLU A 44 -2.48 -27.07 -26.43
C GLU A 44 -2.28 -25.62 -26.85
N PRO A 45 -3.31 -24.96 -27.42
CA PRO A 45 -3.19 -23.61 -27.90
C PRO A 45 -2.89 -22.65 -26.73
N GLU A 46 -1.98 -21.71 -26.95
CA GLU A 46 -1.62 -20.69 -25.95
C GLU A 46 -2.79 -19.74 -25.65
N VAL A 47 -3.65 -19.47 -26.63
CA VAL A 47 -4.89 -18.69 -26.48
C VAL A 47 -6.04 -19.42 -27.16
N ARG A 48 -7.16 -19.59 -26.46
CA ARG A 48 -8.35 -20.27 -26.98
C ARG A 48 -9.61 -19.52 -26.56
N LEU A 49 -10.43 -19.17 -27.53
CA LEU A 49 -11.75 -18.59 -27.38
C LEU A 49 -12.80 -19.60 -27.91
N VAL A 50 -13.85 -19.83 -27.13
CA VAL A 50 -14.95 -20.72 -27.51
C VAL A 50 -16.25 -19.98 -27.23
N GLY A 51 -16.99 -19.63 -28.29
CA GLY A 51 -18.27 -18.95 -28.18
C GLY A 51 -18.23 -17.58 -27.52
N VAL A 52 -17.09 -16.90 -27.58
CA VAL A 52 -16.86 -15.66 -26.82
C VAL A 52 -17.68 -14.51 -27.37
N SER A 53 -18.50 -13.91 -26.53
CA SER A 53 -19.30 -12.73 -26.86
C SER A 53 -19.00 -11.57 -25.92
N LYS A 54 -19.05 -10.34 -26.45
CA LYS A 54 -18.84 -9.12 -25.68
C LYS A 54 -19.81 -8.02 -26.03
N THR A 55 -20.47 -7.48 -24.98
CA THR A 55 -21.37 -6.31 -25.07
C THR A 55 -20.94 -5.23 -24.10
N PHE A 56 -21.20 -3.97 -24.43
CA PHE A 56 -21.13 -2.82 -23.54
C PHE A 56 -22.50 -2.14 -23.49
N GLY A 57 -23.17 -2.23 -22.36
CA GLY A 57 -24.57 -1.86 -22.25
C GLY A 57 -25.41 -2.63 -23.27
N LYS A 58 -26.13 -1.91 -24.14
CA LYS A 58 -26.96 -2.49 -25.22
C LYS A 58 -26.18 -2.78 -26.51
N LYS A 59 -24.93 -2.28 -26.65
CA LYS A 59 -24.15 -2.43 -27.90
C LYS A 59 -23.34 -3.72 -27.88
N ALA A 60 -23.66 -4.65 -28.76
CA ALA A 60 -22.85 -5.83 -29.02
C ALA A 60 -21.61 -5.45 -29.85
N ILE A 61 -20.42 -5.85 -29.39
CA ILE A 61 -19.16 -5.64 -30.11
C ILE A 61 -18.89 -6.82 -31.04
N PHE A 62 -18.98 -8.02 -30.50
CA PHE A 62 -18.94 -9.26 -31.29
C PHE A 62 -19.71 -10.37 -30.55
N LYS A 63 -20.15 -11.38 -31.33
CA LYS A 63 -20.91 -12.53 -30.84
C LYS A 63 -20.24 -13.79 -31.36
N ASP A 64 -20.20 -14.81 -30.51
CA ASP A 64 -19.78 -16.18 -30.85
C ASP A 64 -18.41 -16.28 -31.55
N VAL A 65 -17.38 -15.61 -31.00
CA VAL A 65 -16.02 -15.67 -31.53
C VAL A 65 -15.39 -17.00 -31.12
N ASN A 66 -14.98 -17.78 -32.10
CA ASN A 66 -14.28 -19.05 -31.96
C ASN A 66 -12.90 -18.92 -32.62
N PHE A 67 -11.83 -19.05 -31.80
CA PHE A 67 -10.50 -18.75 -32.24
C PHE A 67 -9.44 -19.39 -31.32
N ALA A 68 -8.41 -19.96 -31.91
CA ALA A 68 -7.29 -20.54 -31.17
C ALA A 68 -5.97 -20.12 -31.81
N VAL A 69 -4.96 -19.85 -30.98
CA VAL A 69 -3.62 -19.47 -31.40
C VAL A 69 -2.61 -20.45 -30.81
N ALA A 70 -1.79 -21.00 -31.65
CA ALA A 70 -0.75 -21.94 -31.27
C ALA A 70 0.49 -21.22 -30.68
N LEU A 71 1.38 -21.98 -30.05
CA LEU A 71 2.66 -21.46 -29.54
C LEU A 71 3.54 -20.99 -30.72
N GLY A 72 4.10 -19.78 -30.60
CA GLY A 72 4.98 -19.20 -31.61
C GLY A 72 4.26 -18.72 -32.87
N GLU A 73 2.93 -18.72 -32.89
CA GLU A 73 2.14 -18.23 -34.01
C GLU A 73 2.01 -16.72 -33.99
N LEU A 74 2.16 -16.06 -35.15
CA LEU A 74 1.84 -14.65 -35.37
C LEU A 74 0.46 -14.53 -36.01
N VAL A 75 -0.44 -13.79 -35.36
CA VAL A 75 -1.81 -13.58 -35.83
C VAL A 75 -2.11 -12.09 -35.93
N GLU A 76 -2.59 -11.68 -37.09
CA GLU A 76 -3.13 -10.34 -37.30
C GLU A 76 -4.63 -10.31 -37.07
N VAL A 77 -5.08 -9.41 -36.22
CA VAL A 77 -6.51 -9.12 -36.02
C VAL A 77 -6.84 -7.86 -36.81
N THR A 78 -7.57 -8.04 -37.90
CA THR A 78 -7.94 -6.96 -38.82
C THR A 78 -9.42 -6.63 -38.76
N GLY A 79 -9.80 -5.46 -39.25
CA GLY A 79 -11.20 -5.01 -39.30
C GLY A 79 -11.31 -3.50 -39.22
N PRO A 80 -12.49 -2.94 -39.53
CA PRO A 80 -12.73 -1.49 -39.48
C PRO A 80 -12.56 -0.93 -38.05
N SER A 81 -12.48 0.40 -37.95
CA SER A 81 -12.48 1.07 -36.64
C SER A 81 -13.77 0.71 -35.90
N GLY A 82 -13.66 0.42 -34.62
CA GLY A 82 -14.80 -0.01 -33.81
C GLY A 82 -15.22 -1.50 -33.94
N ALA A 83 -14.56 -2.30 -34.79
CA ALA A 83 -14.84 -3.73 -34.94
C ALA A 83 -14.55 -4.59 -33.71
N GLY A 84 -13.92 -4.04 -32.68
CA GLY A 84 -13.63 -4.74 -31.43
C GLY A 84 -12.22 -5.31 -31.31
N LYS A 85 -11.28 -4.96 -32.19
CA LYS A 85 -9.87 -5.43 -32.17
C LYS A 85 -9.23 -5.24 -30.78
N THR A 86 -9.19 -4.00 -30.31
CA THR A 86 -8.71 -3.64 -28.96
C THR A 86 -9.48 -4.39 -27.85
N THR A 87 -10.79 -4.56 -28.02
CA THR A 87 -11.64 -5.28 -27.05
C THR A 87 -11.24 -6.74 -26.95
N LEU A 88 -10.95 -7.39 -28.08
CA LEU A 88 -10.46 -8.76 -28.12
C LEU A 88 -9.13 -8.91 -27.39
N LEU A 89 -8.17 -8.04 -27.69
CA LEU A 89 -6.86 -8.03 -27.01
C LEU A 89 -7.01 -7.80 -25.49
N ARG A 90 -7.88 -6.88 -25.08
CA ARG A 90 -8.16 -6.61 -23.65
C ARG A 90 -8.83 -7.80 -22.95
N LEU A 91 -9.63 -8.58 -23.63
CA LEU A 91 -10.19 -9.85 -23.11
C LEU A 91 -9.07 -10.86 -22.87
N VAL A 92 -8.20 -11.09 -23.87
CA VAL A 92 -7.06 -12.03 -23.76
C VAL A 92 -6.11 -11.62 -22.64
N HIS A 93 -5.86 -10.32 -22.47
CA HIS A 93 -5.04 -9.81 -21.36
C HIS A 93 -5.75 -9.86 -19.99
N GLY A 94 -7.02 -10.21 -19.94
CA GLY A 94 -7.83 -10.25 -18.72
C GLY A 94 -8.16 -8.86 -18.13
N GLN A 95 -8.14 -7.80 -18.96
CA GLN A 95 -8.64 -6.48 -18.55
C GLN A 95 -10.17 -6.45 -18.55
N LEU A 96 -10.76 -7.12 -19.52
CA LEU A 96 -12.22 -7.27 -19.67
C LEU A 96 -12.64 -8.70 -19.38
N LYS A 97 -13.93 -8.89 -19.08
CA LYS A 97 -14.57 -10.19 -18.99
C LYS A 97 -15.42 -10.42 -20.25
N PRO A 98 -15.48 -11.65 -20.78
CA PRO A 98 -16.51 -11.99 -21.75
C PRO A 98 -17.89 -11.93 -21.08
N ASN A 99 -18.93 -11.67 -21.86
CA ASN A 99 -20.33 -11.76 -21.42
C ASN A 99 -20.86 -13.19 -21.54
N ALA A 100 -20.40 -13.92 -22.56
CA ALA A 100 -20.68 -15.33 -22.77
C ALA A 100 -19.46 -16.03 -23.38
N GLY A 101 -19.45 -17.36 -23.34
CA GLY A 101 -18.39 -18.20 -23.87
C GLY A 101 -17.20 -18.38 -22.92
N GLU A 102 -16.20 -19.10 -23.37
CA GLU A 102 -15.02 -19.47 -22.62
C GLU A 102 -13.76 -18.87 -23.25
N LEU A 103 -12.92 -18.30 -22.40
CA LEU A 103 -11.62 -17.75 -22.78
C LEU A 103 -10.53 -18.42 -21.95
N TRP A 104 -9.58 -19.02 -22.63
CA TRP A 104 -8.45 -19.72 -22.05
C TRP A 104 -7.14 -19.08 -22.52
N VAL A 105 -6.24 -18.83 -21.60
CA VAL A 105 -4.89 -18.33 -21.88
C VAL A 105 -3.90 -19.20 -21.12
N ARG A 106 -3.02 -19.89 -21.84
CA ARG A 106 -2.06 -20.83 -21.26
C ARG A 106 -2.70 -21.88 -20.35
N GLY A 107 -3.77 -22.50 -20.82
CA GLY A 107 -4.53 -23.49 -20.06
C GLY A 107 -5.29 -22.93 -18.84
N ARG A 108 -5.36 -21.59 -18.67
CA ARG A 108 -6.07 -20.95 -17.56
C ARG A 108 -7.32 -20.23 -18.07
N GLY A 109 -8.48 -20.60 -17.53
CA GLY A 109 -9.74 -19.95 -17.85
C GLY A 109 -9.82 -18.53 -17.30
N LEU A 110 -10.20 -17.57 -18.18
CA LEU A 110 -10.48 -16.16 -17.83
C LEU A 110 -11.98 -15.88 -17.74
N HIS A 111 -12.80 -16.89 -17.93
CA HIS A 111 -14.26 -16.88 -17.76
C HIS A 111 -14.65 -17.17 -16.30
N GLY A 112 -15.86 -16.85 -15.91
CA GLY A 112 -16.42 -17.14 -14.59
C GLY A 112 -16.11 -16.08 -13.50
N TRP A 113 -16.61 -16.37 -12.30
CA TRP A 113 -16.55 -15.48 -11.13
C TRP A 113 -15.14 -15.34 -10.54
N TRP A 114 -14.35 -16.41 -10.53
CA TRP A 114 -13.08 -16.48 -9.83
C TRP A 114 -11.92 -16.04 -10.72
N ARG A 115 -11.58 -14.76 -10.69
CA ARG A 115 -10.42 -14.21 -11.39
C ARG A 115 -9.11 -14.38 -10.57
N ARG A 116 -8.99 -15.45 -9.78
CA ARG A 116 -7.77 -15.76 -9.05
C ARG A 116 -6.65 -16.05 -10.05
N GLY A 117 -5.53 -15.31 -9.95
CA GLY A 117 -4.38 -15.53 -10.83
C GLY A 117 -4.21 -14.56 -12.00
N LEU A 118 -5.09 -13.56 -12.19
CA LEU A 118 -4.93 -12.53 -13.23
C LEU A 118 -3.53 -11.88 -13.21
N GLY A 119 -2.96 -11.65 -12.04
CA GLY A 119 -1.60 -11.13 -11.93
C GLY A 119 -0.53 -12.08 -12.52
N ARG A 120 -0.77 -13.40 -12.49
CA ARG A 120 0.13 -14.37 -13.16
C ARG A 120 -0.04 -14.32 -14.67
N ILE A 121 -1.29 -14.29 -15.16
CA ILE A 121 -1.57 -14.19 -16.60
C ILE A 121 -0.97 -12.91 -17.16
N ARG A 122 -1.16 -11.76 -16.52
CA ARG A 122 -0.57 -10.47 -16.96
C ARG A 122 0.96 -10.44 -16.92
N ARG A 123 1.60 -11.27 -16.11
CA ARG A 123 3.06 -11.44 -16.17
C ARG A 123 3.50 -12.32 -17.34
N ASP A 124 2.66 -13.28 -17.73
CA ASP A 124 2.94 -14.19 -18.84
C ASP A 124 2.55 -13.57 -20.20
N VAL A 125 1.58 -12.65 -20.21
CA VAL A 125 1.04 -11.95 -21.38
C VAL A 125 1.50 -10.49 -21.33
N ALA A 126 2.38 -10.08 -22.23
CA ALA A 126 2.75 -8.68 -22.39
C ALA A 126 1.77 -7.95 -23.31
N PHE A 127 1.58 -6.66 -23.10
CA PHE A 127 0.66 -5.84 -23.89
C PHE A 127 1.34 -4.53 -24.32
N VAL A 128 1.43 -4.30 -25.62
CA VAL A 128 1.78 -3.02 -26.23
C VAL A 128 0.49 -2.28 -26.53
N PHE A 129 0.23 -1.20 -25.78
CA PHE A 129 -0.98 -0.39 -25.91
C PHE A 129 -0.84 0.65 -27.01
N GLN A 130 -1.91 1.00 -27.68
CA GLN A 130 -1.98 2.05 -28.68
C GLN A 130 -1.48 3.41 -28.13
N GLU A 131 -1.80 3.72 -26.87
CA GLU A 131 -1.35 4.95 -26.18
C GLU A 131 0.03 4.82 -25.51
N GLN A 132 0.86 3.85 -25.89
CA GLN A 132 2.18 3.47 -25.35
C GLN A 132 2.22 3.22 -23.84
N ARG A 133 1.48 3.98 -23.04
CA ARG A 133 1.37 3.89 -21.56
C ARG A 133 2.72 3.76 -20.87
N LEU A 134 3.66 4.60 -21.27
CA LEU A 134 4.91 4.75 -20.53
C LEU A 134 4.63 5.53 -19.24
N LEU A 135 5.40 5.21 -18.20
CA LEU A 135 5.33 5.91 -16.93
C LEU A 135 6.07 7.24 -17.05
N PRO A 136 5.38 8.40 -16.93
CA PRO A 136 5.96 9.70 -17.28
C PRO A 136 7.10 10.12 -16.35
N ARG A 137 7.15 9.59 -15.14
CA ARG A 137 8.16 9.90 -14.12
C ARG A 137 9.38 8.99 -14.16
N LEU A 138 9.36 7.97 -15.02
CA LEU A 138 10.46 7.04 -15.22
C LEU A 138 11.11 7.32 -16.55
N THR A 139 12.44 7.20 -16.60
CA THR A 139 13.19 7.26 -17.87
C THR A 139 12.85 6.07 -18.76
N ALA A 140 13.28 6.10 -20.03
CA ALA A 140 13.11 4.99 -20.96
C ALA A 140 13.65 3.69 -20.37
N PHE A 141 14.86 3.74 -19.80
CA PHE A 141 15.49 2.59 -19.15
C PHE A 141 14.70 2.11 -17.92
N GLU A 142 14.28 3.02 -17.04
CA GLU A 142 13.54 2.67 -15.83
C GLU A 142 12.14 2.07 -16.13
N ASN A 143 11.50 2.49 -17.25
CA ASN A 143 10.26 1.88 -17.71
C ASN A 143 10.41 0.39 -18.05
N ILE A 144 11.54 0.00 -18.65
CA ILE A 144 11.85 -1.40 -18.98
C ILE A 144 12.26 -2.16 -17.73
N VAL A 145 13.11 -1.57 -16.89
CA VAL A 145 13.54 -2.16 -15.60
C VAL A 145 12.35 -2.52 -14.73
N LEU A 146 11.37 -1.62 -14.61
CA LEU A 146 10.17 -1.87 -13.82
C LEU A 146 9.38 -3.08 -14.34
N ALA A 147 9.20 -3.20 -15.65
CA ALA A 147 8.50 -4.33 -16.25
C ALA A 147 9.21 -5.67 -15.93
N LEU A 148 10.52 -5.69 -15.97
CA LEU A 148 11.33 -6.86 -15.61
C LEU A 148 11.21 -7.20 -14.12
N GLN A 149 11.28 -6.22 -13.25
CA GLN A 149 11.11 -6.38 -11.79
C GLN A 149 9.73 -6.91 -11.41
N VAL A 150 8.68 -6.41 -12.09
CA VAL A 150 7.29 -6.86 -11.86
C VAL A 150 7.10 -8.30 -12.33
N ARG A 151 7.66 -8.65 -13.48
CA ARG A 151 7.53 -10.00 -14.05
C ARG A 151 8.25 -11.04 -13.20
N ASP A 152 9.52 -10.80 -12.94
CA ASP A 152 10.36 -11.73 -12.15
C ASP A 152 11.16 -10.98 -11.07
N PRO A 153 10.58 -10.82 -9.87
CA PRO A 153 11.24 -10.15 -8.76
C PRO A 153 12.50 -10.87 -8.23
N GLN A 154 12.74 -12.12 -8.68
CA GLN A 154 13.88 -12.93 -8.24
C GLN A 154 15.10 -12.78 -9.15
N LEU A 155 14.98 -12.07 -10.29
CA LEU A 155 16.10 -11.82 -11.17
C LEU A 155 17.16 -10.97 -10.48
N PRO A 156 18.45 -11.32 -10.62
CA PRO A 156 19.55 -10.47 -10.16
C PRO A 156 19.48 -9.08 -10.81
N ASN A 157 19.80 -8.05 -10.05
CA ASN A 157 19.72 -6.68 -10.54
C ASN A 157 20.66 -6.41 -11.74
N ARG A 158 21.82 -7.10 -11.79
CA ARG A 158 22.73 -7.05 -12.93
C ARG A 158 22.03 -7.53 -14.20
N THR A 159 21.39 -8.69 -14.15
CA THR A 159 20.64 -9.27 -15.27
C THR A 159 19.45 -8.38 -15.70
N ILE A 160 18.77 -7.75 -14.75
CA ILE A 160 17.69 -6.79 -15.06
C ILE A 160 18.25 -5.61 -15.87
N LYS A 161 19.38 -5.05 -15.44
CA LYS A 161 20.02 -3.92 -16.12
C LYS A 161 20.54 -4.29 -17.51
N GLU A 162 21.20 -5.43 -17.61
CA GLU A 162 21.70 -5.96 -18.87
C GLU A 162 20.57 -6.15 -19.89
N ARG A 163 19.50 -6.84 -19.50
CA ARG A 163 18.32 -7.04 -20.37
C ARG A 163 17.60 -5.74 -20.74
N ALA A 164 17.57 -4.77 -19.84
CA ALA A 164 16.95 -3.48 -20.13
C ALA A 164 17.78 -2.68 -21.15
N LEU A 165 19.11 -2.76 -21.10
CA LEU A 165 19.99 -2.14 -22.10
C LEU A 165 19.87 -2.86 -23.45
N GLU A 166 19.96 -4.19 -23.47
CA GLU A 166 19.77 -5.01 -24.68
C GLU A 166 18.43 -4.68 -25.37
N ALA A 167 17.35 -4.51 -24.60
CA ALA A 167 16.06 -4.15 -25.15
C ALA A 167 16.03 -2.73 -25.74
N LEU A 168 16.76 -1.78 -25.18
CA LEU A 168 16.91 -0.45 -25.77
C LEU A 168 17.78 -0.46 -27.03
N GLU A 169 18.82 -1.27 -27.06
CA GLU A 169 19.68 -1.48 -28.22
C GLU A 169 18.89 -2.08 -29.38
N SER A 170 18.01 -3.08 -29.12
CA SER A 170 17.21 -3.73 -30.16
C SER A 170 16.24 -2.78 -30.87
N VAL A 171 15.85 -1.69 -30.23
CA VAL A 171 15.00 -0.63 -30.82
C VAL A 171 15.82 0.61 -31.21
N GLN A 172 17.15 0.55 -31.18
CA GLN A 172 18.08 1.63 -31.55
C GLN A 172 17.96 2.88 -30.69
N LEU A 173 17.57 2.72 -29.42
CA LEU A 173 17.34 3.82 -28.47
C LEU A 173 18.24 3.76 -27.22
N ALA A 174 19.39 3.06 -27.29
CA ALA A 174 20.34 3.01 -26.18
C ALA A 174 20.85 4.40 -25.75
N HIS A 175 21.04 5.31 -26.72
CA HIS A 175 21.45 6.70 -26.49
C HIS A 175 20.38 7.53 -25.75
N ARG A 176 19.10 7.14 -25.81
CA ARG A 176 17.97 7.80 -25.15
C ARG A 176 17.59 7.17 -23.80
N ARG A 177 18.44 6.29 -23.24
CA ARG A 177 18.16 5.55 -21.99
C ARG A 177 17.74 6.43 -20.81
N GLY A 178 18.31 7.64 -20.71
CA GLY A 178 18.03 8.61 -19.65
C GLY A 178 16.86 9.55 -19.93
N ALA A 179 16.28 9.53 -21.14
CA ALA A 179 15.20 10.42 -21.52
C ALA A 179 13.86 10.02 -20.86
N TYR A 180 13.11 11.01 -20.45
CA TYR A 180 11.74 10.83 -19.95
C TYR A 180 10.74 10.80 -21.12
N PRO A 181 9.55 10.19 -20.97
CA PRO A 181 8.55 10.09 -22.03
C PRO A 181 8.16 11.42 -22.69
N HIS A 182 8.17 12.53 -21.98
CA HIS A 182 7.89 13.86 -22.53
C HIS A 182 9.02 14.43 -23.40
N GLN A 183 10.22 13.88 -23.31
CA GLN A 183 11.41 14.25 -24.10
C GLN A 183 11.58 13.38 -25.34
N LEU A 184 10.66 12.44 -25.58
CA LEU A 184 10.71 11.46 -26.65
C LEU A 184 9.64 11.79 -27.71
N SER A 185 9.96 11.56 -28.98
CA SER A 185 9.00 11.58 -30.08
C SER A 185 7.92 10.49 -29.91
N ALA A 186 6.82 10.58 -30.65
CA ALA A 186 5.78 9.55 -30.62
C ALA A 186 6.31 8.19 -31.05
N GLY A 187 7.15 8.16 -32.08
CA GLY A 187 7.80 6.95 -32.57
C GLY A 187 8.80 6.35 -31.58
N GLU A 188 9.65 7.18 -30.94
CA GLU A 188 10.56 6.72 -29.89
C GLU A 188 9.79 6.13 -28.71
N ARG A 189 8.69 6.77 -28.26
CA ARG A 189 7.83 6.22 -27.21
C ARG A 189 7.24 4.87 -27.58
N GLN A 190 6.80 4.70 -28.82
CA GLN A 190 6.24 3.44 -29.30
C GLN A 190 7.31 2.34 -29.32
N ARG A 191 8.51 2.63 -29.82
CA ARG A 191 9.64 1.67 -29.81
C ARG A 191 10.01 1.25 -28.39
N ILE A 192 10.05 2.19 -27.44
CA ILE A 192 10.30 1.88 -26.02
C ILE A 192 9.18 1.02 -25.42
N ALA A 193 7.90 1.26 -25.79
CA ALA A 193 6.79 0.44 -25.34
C ALA A 193 6.90 -1.02 -25.83
N VAL A 194 7.33 -1.22 -27.07
CA VAL A 194 7.61 -2.55 -27.63
C VAL A 194 8.82 -3.19 -26.94
N ALA A 195 9.92 -2.46 -26.79
CA ALA A 195 11.12 -2.92 -26.08
C ALA A 195 10.77 -3.35 -24.64
N ARG A 196 9.96 -2.57 -23.92
CA ARG A 196 9.47 -2.90 -22.58
C ARG A 196 8.70 -4.22 -22.54
N ALA A 197 7.85 -4.45 -23.52
CA ALA A 197 7.07 -5.69 -23.61
C ALA A 197 7.97 -6.89 -23.91
N LEU A 198 8.85 -6.79 -24.91
CA LEU A 198 9.75 -7.86 -25.35
C LEU A 198 10.83 -8.20 -24.33
N ALA A 199 11.39 -7.21 -23.62
CA ALA A 199 12.40 -7.43 -22.58
C ALA A 199 11.96 -8.46 -21.54
N THR A 200 10.65 -8.53 -21.27
CA THR A 200 10.09 -9.48 -20.31
C THR A 200 10.06 -10.93 -20.83
N ARG A 201 10.40 -11.18 -22.08
CA ARG A 201 10.33 -12.50 -22.76
C ARG A 201 8.95 -13.15 -22.52
N PRO A 202 7.87 -12.54 -22.99
CA PRO A 202 6.52 -13.03 -22.72
C PRO A 202 6.25 -14.32 -23.50
N ARG A 203 5.34 -15.14 -23.01
CA ARG A 203 4.82 -16.28 -23.80
C ARG A 203 3.80 -15.84 -24.83
N VAL A 204 3.01 -14.81 -24.48
CA VAL A 204 2.05 -14.19 -25.38
C VAL A 204 2.30 -12.69 -25.41
N LEU A 205 2.44 -12.13 -26.58
CA LEU A 205 2.56 -10.70 -26.83
C LEU A 205 1.32 -10.21 -27.56
N LEU A 206 0.65 -9.23 -26.99
CA LEU A 206 -0.48 -8.55 -27.59
C LEU A 206 -0.04 -7.15 -28.00
N ALA A 207 -0.28 -6.75 -29.23
CA ALA A 207 0.07 -5.43 -29.74
C ALA A 207 -1.14 -4.76 -30.38
N ASP A 208 -1.54 -3.62 -29.85
CA ASP A 208 -2.69 -2.83 -30.32
C ASP A 208 -2.17 -1.67 -31.16
N GLU A 209 -2.31 -1.78 -32.48
CA GLU A 209 -1.84 -0.81 -33.47
C GLU A 209 -0.36 -0.37 -33.29
N PRO A 210 0.59 -1.32 -33.21
CA PRO A 210 1.96 -1.01 -32.82
C PRO A 210 2.72 -0.16 -33.86
N LEU A 211 2.24 -0.08 -35.10
CA LEU A 211 2.89 0.62 -36.22
C LEU A 211 2.24 1.99 -36.51
N THR A 212 1.16 2.33 -35.82
CA THR A 212 0.49 3.62 -36.02
C THR A 212 1.37 4.75 -35.51
N ALA A 213 1.48 5.83 -36.26
CA ALA A 213 2.35 6.98 -35.97
C ALA A 213 3.86 6.73 -36.08
N LEU A 214 4.25 5.71 -36.85
CA LEU A 214 5.64 5.45 -37.21
C LEU A 214 5.84 5.75 -38.72
N ASP A 215 7.01 6.24 -39.06
CA ASP A 215 7.52 6.25 -40.41
C ASP A 215 7.88 4.84 -40.86
N ASP A 216 8.12 4.64 -42.15
CA ASP A 216 8.35 3.32 -42.72
C ASP A 216 9.60 2.64 -42.16
N GLU A 217 10.66 3.37 -41.84
CA GLU A 217 11.89 2.83 -41.25
C GLU A 217 11.65 2.31 -39.85
N ASN A 218 11.00 3.12 -39.00
CA ASN A 218 10.67 2.72 -37.65
C ASN A 218 9.59 1.62 -37.60
N ALA A 219 8.66 1.61 -38.55
CA ALA A 219 7.69 0.53 -38.71
C ALA A 219 8.34 -0.79 -39.06
N ALA A 220 9.34 -0.77 -39.97
CA ALA A 220 10.12 -1.95 -40.34
C ALA A 220 10.86 -2.56 -39.14
N ILE A 221 11.50 -1.72 -38.29
CA ILE A 221 12.15 -2.17 -37.05
C ILE A 221 11.19 -2.94 -36.17
N ILE A 222 9.99 -2.37 -35.91
CA ILE A 222 8.99 -3.00 -35.05
C ILE A 222 8.45 -4.28 -35.68
N THR A 223 8.21 -4.30 -36.98
CA THR A 223 7.74 -5.48 -37.73
C THR A 223 8.73 -6.63 -37.57
N HIS A 224 9.99 -6.42 -37.82
CA HIS A 224 11.04 -7.43 -37.64
C HIS A 224 11.13 -7.92 -36.19
N LEU A 225 11.02 -7.02 -35.21
CA LEU A 225 11.07 -7.41 -33.81
C LEU A 225 9.89 -8.32 -33.41
N LEU A 226 8.70 -8.09 -33.96
CA LEU A 226 7.53 -8.91 -33.68
C LEU A 226 7.59 -10.26 -34.39
N GLU A 227 8.08 -10.30 -35.65
CA GLU A 227 8.30 -11.54 -36.41
C GLU A 227 9.38 -12.40 -35.75
N ASP A 228 10.49 -11.80 -35.36
CA ASP A 228 11.57 -12.48 -34.66
C ASP A 228 11.11 -13.04 -33.30
N ALA A 229 10.27 -12.28 -32.57
CA ALA A 229 9.69 -12.76 -31.32
C ALA A 229 8.81 -13.99 -31.55
N ALA A 230 8.02 -14.01 -32.64
CA ALA A 230 7.20 -15.15 -33.02
C ALA A 230 8.07 -16.35 -33.42
N ALA A 231 9.08 -16.13 -34.25
CA ALA A 231 10.06 -17.16 -34.64
C ALA A 231 10.79 -17.72 -33.40
N GLY A 232 11.01 -16.88 -32.38
CA GLY A 232 11.61 -17.25 -31.11
C GLY A 232 10.65 -17.97 -30.15
N GLY A 233 9.42 -18.32 -30.58
CA GLY A 233 8.43 -19.08 -29.79
C GLY A 233 7.52 -18.23 -28.91
N THR A 234 7.50 -16.92 -29.05
CA THR A 234 6.47 -16.06 -28.45
C THR A 234 5.24 -16.07 -29.34
N THR A 235 4.06 -16.35 -28.78
CA THR A 235 2.79 -16.20 -29.52
C THR A 235 2.47 -14.71 -29.64
N VAL A 236 2.32 -14.19 -30.86
CA VAL A 236 2.11 -12.77 -31.12
C VAL A 236 0.75 -12.53 -31.74
N ILE A 237 -0.05 -11.65 -31.14
CA ILE A 237 -1.36 -11.22 -31.65
C ILE A 237 -1.33 -9.71 -31.85
N VAL A 238 -1.41 -9.27 -33.10
CA VAL A 238 -1.35 -7.86 -33.48
C VAL A 238 -2.69 -7.38 -33.99
N ALA A 239 -3.27 -6.36 -33.39
CA ALA A 239 -4.38 -5.63 -33.97
C ALA A 239 -3.86 -4.55 -34.92
N THR A 240 -4.31 -4.57 -36.17
CA THR A 240 -3.87 -3.63 -37.19
C THR A 240 -5.00 -3.33 -38.19
N HIS A 241 -4.89 -2.18 -38.87
CA HIS A 241 -5.79 -1.83 -39.97
C HIS A 241 -5.34 -2.35 -41.33
N ARG A 242 -4.04 -2.65 -41.47
CA ARG A 242 -3.40 -3.08 -42.71
C ARG A 242 -2.73 -4.42 -42.48
N HIS A 243 -2.73 -5.26 -43.51
CA HIS A 243 -1.93 -6.46 -43.49
C HIS A 243 -0.45 -6.08 -43.69
N THR A 244 0.40 -6.41 -42.72
CA THR A 244 1.78 -5.94 -42.69
C THR A 244 2.80 -7.09 -42.56
N PHE A 245 2.39 -8.19 -41.91
CA PHE A 245 3.29 -9.29 -41.58
C PHE A 245 3.19 -10.41 -42.60
N ALA A 246 4.33 -10.79 -43.20
CA ALA A 246 4.36 -11.74 -44.31
C ALA A 246 3.91 -13.17 -43.94
N ALA A 247 4.19 -13.61 -42.72
CA ALA A 247 3.93 -14.98 -42.25
C ALA A 247 2.78 -15.04 -41.21
N SER A 248 1.79 -14.17 -41.31
CA SER A 248 0.70 -14.09 -40.33
C SER A 248 -0.55 -14.82 -40.79
N ARG A 249 -1.29 -15.37 -39.81
CA ARG A 249 -2.68 -15.79 -39.99
C ARG A 249 -3.59 -14.61 -39.65
N ILE A 250 -4.58 -14.36 -40.50
CA ILE A 250 -5.45 -13.19 -40.36
C ILE A 250 -6.78 -13.60 -39.72
N LEU A 251 -7.16 -12.91 -38.65
CA LEU A 251 -8.47 -12.95 -38.05
C LEU A 251 -9.24 -11.67 -38.39
N ARG A 252 -10.30 -11.76 -39.18
CA ARG A 252 -11.12 -10.61 -39.56
C ARG A 252 -12.31 -10.42 -38.60
N LEU A 253 -12.44 -9.25 -38.03
CA LEU A 253 -13.58 -8.82 -37.23
C LEU A 253 -14.47 -7.87 -38.05
N PRO A 254 -15.84 -7.86 -37.84
CA PRO A 254 -16.57 -8.48 -36.74
C PRO A 254 -17.02 -9.94 -36.98
N SER A 255 -16.85 -10.48 -38.18
CA SER A 255 -17.39 -11.81 -38.56
C SER A 255 -16.59 -12.99 -38.01
N ALA A 256 -15.48 -12.74 -37.32
CA ALA A 256 -14.57 -13.76 -36.75
C ALA A 256 -14.16 -14.88 -37.74
N ARG A 257 -14.16 -14.59 -39.05
CA ARG A 257 -13.70 -15.54 -40.06
C ARG A 257 -12.18 -15.58 -40.08
N VAL A 258 -11.63 -16.75 -39.89
CA VAL A 258 -10.20 -17.03 -40.10
C VAL A 258 -9.94 -17.19 -41.59
N VAL A 259 -9.15 -16.30 -42.15
CA VAL A 259 -8.64 -16.45 -43.50
C VAL A 259 -7.17 -16.87 -43.37
N SER A 260 -6.89 -18.16 -43.67
CA SER A 260 -5.50 -18.58 -43.83
C SER A 260 -5.02 -18.08 -45.19
N ASN A 261 -4.07 -17.15 -45.19
CA ASN A 261 -3.28 -16.97 -46.41
C ASN A 261 -2.46 -18.24 -46.56
N GLY A 262 -2.81 -19.01 -47.61
CA GLY A 262 -2.02 -20.16 -48.01
C GLY A 262 -0.58 -19.73 -48.38
N ALA A 263 0.28 -19.65 -47.40
CA ALA A 263 1.69 -19.77 -47.64
C ALA A 263 1.90 -21.23 -48.07
N ARG A 264 1.99 -21.45 -49.35
CA ARG A 264 2.55 -22.69 -49.92
C ARG A 264 3.89 -22.92 -49.22
N ARG A 265 3.92 -23.94 -48.35
CA ARG A 265 5.21 -24.58 -48.03
C ARG A 265 5.84 -24.98 -49.34
N PRO A 266 7.11 -24.66 -49.64
CA PRO A 266 7.83 -25.31 -50.73
C PRO A 266 7.84 -26.80 -50.39
N ALA A 267 7.13 -27.58 -51.15
CA ALA A 267 7.25 -29.03 -51.13
C ALA A 267 8.66 -29.31 -51.66
N LEU A 268 9.53 -29.80 -50.84
CA LEU A 268 10.71 -30.56 -51.26
C LEU A 268 10.20 -31.86 -51.83
N ASN A 269 9.99 -31.91 -53.16
CA ASN A 269 10.04 -33.14 -53.92
C ASN A 269 10.71 -32.88 -55.26
N GLY A 270 11.77 -33.59 -55.41
CA GLY A 270 12.52 -33.67 -56.65
C GLY A 270 11.76 -34.42 -57.75
N ASN A 271 12.28 -34.20 -58.95
CA ASN A 271 12.17 -34.94 -60.17
C ASN A 271 10.87 -34.80 -60.98
N GLY A 272 11.09 -34.29 -62.19
CA GLY A 272 10.35 -34.72 -63.32
C GLY A 272 10.01 -33.64 -64.37
N HIS A 273 10.88 -33.49 -65.33
CA HIS A 273 10.66 -33.25 -66.79
C HIS A 273 9.74 -32.15 -67.32
N ALA A 274 10.44 -31.40 -68.13
CA ALA A 274 10.12 -30.51 -69.24
C ALA A 274 8.86 -30.83 -70.05
N ASN A 275 8.29 -29.76 -70.57
CA ASN A 275 7.72 -29.47 -71.92
C ASN A 275 6.58 -28.48 -71.73
N GLY A 276 6.53 -27.35 -72.31
CA GLY A 276 6.79 -26.90 -73.65
C GLY A 276 5.70 -25.89 -74.01
N VAL A 277 6.06 -24.93 -74.84
CA VAL A 277 5.23 -24.16 -75.78
C VAL A 277 4.51 -22.91 -75.17
N SER A 278 5.02 -21.75 -75.41
CA SER A 278 5.07 -20.77 -76.53
C SER A 278 3.85 -19.85 -76.65
N ASN A 279 4.22 -18.64 -77.02
CA ASN A 279 3.50 -17.51 -77.67
C ASN A 279 2.85 -16.49 -76.73
N GLY A 280 3.09 -15.21 -76.93
CA GLY A 280 3.51 -14.42 -78.04
C GLY A 280 3.68 -12.94 -77.67
N VAL A 281 4.63 -12.37 -78.29
CA VAL A 281 4.69 -11.10 -79.00
C VAL A 281 4.09 -9.83 -78.40
N GLY A 282 5.01 -8.81 -78.26
CA GLY A 282 4.64 -7.42 -78.09
C GLY A 282 5.84 -6.48 -77.94
N ASN A 283 6.29 -6.02 -79.04
CA ASN A 283 7.30 -5.03 -79.37
C ASN A 283 7.26 -3.71 -78.62
N GLY A 284 8.38 -3.08 -78.34
CA GLY A 284 8.44 -1.68 -77.92
C GLY A 284 9.88 -1.20 -77.63
N ASN A 285 10.55 -0.78 -78.62
CA ASN A 285 11.89 -0.14 -78.75
C ASN A 285 11.98 1.16 -77.89
N GLY A 286 13.14 1.43 -77.28
CA GLY A 286 13.46 2.72 -76.71
C GLY A 286 14.85 2.79 -76.05
N ASN A 287 15.86 2.96 -76.89
CA ASN A 287 17.25 3.28 -76.59
C ASN A 287 17.37 4.65 -75.88
N ARG A 288 18.23 4.80 -74.84
CA ARG A 288 19.29 5.84 -74.77
C ARG A 288 20.08 5.82 -73.43
N ASN A 289 21.37 5.83 -73.70
CA ASN A 289 22.53 6.07 -72.85
C ASN A 289 22.38 7.09 -71.72
N GLY A 290 23.02 6.81 -70.60
CA GLY A 290 23.35 7.77 -69.57
C GLY A 290 24.30 7.18 -68.54
N ASN A 291 25.61 7.37 -68.76
CA ASN A 291 26.67 7.12 -67.80
C ASN A 291 26.44 7.95 -66.54
N GLY A 292 26.43 7.30 -65.38
CA GLY A 292 26.48 7.94 -64.10
C GLY A 292 27.16 6.99 -63.10
N HIS A 293 28.44 7.20 -62.90
CA HIS A 293 29.19 6.59 -61.80
C HIS A 293 28.64 7.15 -60.48
N GLY A 294 27.97 6.33 -59.71
CA GLY A 294 27.61 6.59 -58.33
C GLY A 294 28.13 5.43 -57.48
N ASN A 295 29.29 5.60 -56.85
CA ASN A 295 29.79 4.73 -55.81
C ASN A 295 28.85 4.75 -54.62
N GLY A 296 27.85 3.91 -54.64
CA GLY A 296 27.03 3.60 -53.45
C GLY A 296 27.75 2.54 -52.63
N HIS A 297 28.54 2.95 -51.66
CA HIS A 297 28.95 2.06 -50.59
C HIS A 297 27.67 1.64 -49.83
N ALA A 298 27.16 0.47 -50.15
CA ALA A 298 26.23 -0.25 -49.30
C ALA A 298 27.00 -0.59 -48.02
N ILE A 299 26.83 0.25 -47.00
CA ILE A 299 27.20 -0.10 -45.64
C ILE A 299 26.24 -1.24 -45.24
N ALA A 300 26.73 -2.46 -45.42
CA ALA A 300 26.12 -3.62 -44.79
C ALA A 300 26.24 -3.42 -43.28
N VAL A 301 25.25 -2.78 -42.65
CA VAL A 301 25.09 -2.78 -41.22
C VAL A 301 24.85 -4.22 -40.84
N ALA A 302 25.88 -4.88 -40.31
CA ALA A 302 25.74 -6.19 -39.70
C ALA A 302 24.79 -6.05 -38.51
N VAL A 303 23.52 -6.28 -38.77
CA VAL A 303 22.49 -6.40 -37.71
C VAL A 303 22.90 -7.63 -36.91
N ARG A 304 23.55 -7.41 -35.77
CA ARG A 304 23.81 -8.47 -34.79
C ARG A 304 22.48 -9.18 -34.52
N ALA A 305 22.48 -10.48 -34.75
CA ALA A 305 21.31 -11.31 -34.51
C ALA A 305 20.74 -11.00 -33.12
N PRO A 306 19.46 -10.70 -33.02
CA PRO A 306 18.84 -10.30 -31.72
C PRO A 306 19.12 -11.35 -30.65
N TRP A 307 19.48 -10.91 -29.46
CA TRP A 307 19.87 -11.73 -28.31
C TRP A 307 18.88 -12.85 -27.94
N TRP A 308 17.61 -12.74 -28.35
CA TRP A 308 16.61 -13.81 -28.14
C TRP A 308 16.78 -15.02 -29.08
N ARG A 309 17.51 -14.90 -30.22
CA ARG A 309 17.88 -16.05 -31.06
C ARG A 309 18.85 -16.99 -30.36
N ALA A 310 19.67 -16.49 -29.45
CA ALA A 310 20.67 -17.30 -28.76
C ALA A 310 20.10 -18.21 -27.66
N VAL A 311 18.77 -18.22 -27.41
CA VAL A 311 18.19 -18.88 -26.25
C VAL A 311 17.05 -19.86 -26.56
N VAL A 312 16.76 -20.12 -27.84
CA VAL A 312 15.76 -21.15 -28.19
C VAL A 312 16.37 -22.20 -29.10
N PRO A 313 16.81 -23.34 -28.58
CA PRO A 313 17.01 -24.50 -29.43
C PRO A 313 15.62 -24.96 -29.88
N VAL A 314 15.40 -24.86 -31.19
CA VAL A 314 14.27 -25.49 -31.87
C VAL A 314 14.44 -26.99 -31.68
N ARG A 315 13.42 -27.61 -31.07
CA ARG A 315 13.23 -29.06 -30.94
C ARG A 315 14.22 -29.84 -30.05
N GLU A 316 14.00 -29.76 -28.78
CA GLU A 316 14.05 -30.99 -27.99
C GLU A 316 12.91 -30.94 -26.96
N ARG A 317 12.19 -32.07 -26.76
CA ARG A 317 11.26 -32.27 -25.64
C ARG A 317 11.89 -31.65 -24.41
N PRO A 318 11.14 -30.98 -23.52
CA PRO A 318 11.74 -30.45 -22.31
C PRO A 318 12.36 -31.63 -21.52
N LYS A 319 13.65 -31.88 -21.78
CA LYS A 319 14.47 -32.64 -20.84
C LYS A 319 14.20 -31.96 -19.50
N ARG A 320 13.75 -32.75 -18.53
CA ARG A 320 13.61 -32.27 -17.15
C ARG A 320 14.77 -31.36 -16.88
N VAL A 321 14.49 -30.07 -16.72
CA VAL A 321 15.49 -29.04 -16.40
C VAL A 321 16.28 -29.60 -15.20
N THR A 322 17.48 -30.04 -15.50
CA THR A 322 18.40 -30.56 -14.50
C THR A 322 18.53 -29.50 -13.40
N LYS A 323 18.51 -29.95 -12.14
CA LYS A 323 18.50 -29.11 -10.92
C LYS A 323 19.64 -28.07 -10.84
N ALA A 324 20.59 -28.08 -11.78
CA ALA A 324 21.82 -27.29 -11.76
C ALA A 324 21.66 -25.77 -12.04
N SER A 325 20.53 -25.29 -12.58
CA SER A 325 20.33 -23.85 -12.88
C SER A 325 19.46 -23.10 -11.88
N ARG A 326 19.01 -23.74 -10.80
CA ARG A 326 18.24 -23.06 -9.75
C ARG A 326 19.21 -22.48 -8.73
N LEU A 327 19.36 -21.17 -8.71
CA LEU A 327 20.00 -20.47 -7.60
C LEU A 327 19.47 -21.03 -6.26
N PRO A 328 20.32 -21.28 -5.26
CA PRO A 328 19.90 -21.77 -3.98
C PRO A 328 18.82 -20.87 -3.37
N LEU A 329 17.89 -21.43 -2.61
CA LEU A 329 16.70 -20.74 -2.10
C LEU A 329 17.04 -19.46 -1.34
N TRP A 330 18.15 -19.45 -0.57
CA TRP A 330 18.59 -18.26 0.15
C TRP A 330 19.02 -17.10 -0.76
N ARG A 331 19.70 -17.39 -1.90
CA ARG A 331 20.03 -16.35 -2.90
C ARG A 331 18.79 -15.79 -3.60
N ARG A 332 17.77 -16.63 -3.79
CA ARG A 332 16.47 -16.18 -4.32
C ARG A 332 15.74 -15.30 -3.35
N SER A 333 15.74 -15.64 -2.07
CA SER A 333 15.12 -14.82 -1.02
C SER A 333 15.84 -13.48 -0.85
N LEU A 334 17.19 -13.48 -0.87
CA LEU A 334 17.98 -12.25 -0.84
C LEU A 334 17.73 -11.36 -2.07
N ALA A 335 17.70 -11.92 -3.28
CA ALA A 335 17.40 -11.16 -4.49
C ALA A 335 15.98 -10.60 -4.47
N PHE A 336 15.01 -11.38 -3.98
CA PHE A 336 13.63 -10.93 -3.79
C PHE A 336 13.57 -9.78 -2.77
N GLY A 337 14.26 -9.89 -1.64
CA GLY A 337 14.35 -8.84 -0.61
C GLY A 337 15.02 -7.58 -1.15
N ALA A 338 16.16 -7.70 -1.84
CA ALA A 338 16.88 -6.57 -2.43
C ALA A 338 16.08 -5.84 -3.52
N ASN A 339 15.41 -6.58 -4.40
CA ASN A 339 14.54 -5.98 -5.42
C ASN A 339 13.28 -5.36 -4.80
N GLY A 340 12.71 -6.00 -3.77
CA GLY A 340 11.60 -5.45 -3.00
C GLY A 340 11.98 -4.14 -2.32
N TYR A 341 13.13 -4.11 -1.64
CA TYR A 341 13.66 -2.90 -1.02
C TYR A 341 13.86 -1.78 -2.05
N ARG A 342 14.52 -2.06 -3.18
CA ARG A 342 14.75 -1.06 -4.24
C ARG A 342 13.44 -0.55 -4.83
N LEU A 343 12.53 -1.46 -5.14
CA LEU A 343 11.26 -1.12 -5.78
C LEU A 343 10.34 -0.34 -4.84
N VAL A 344 10.35 -0.64 -3.56
CA VAL A 344 9.48 0.00 -2.58
C VAL A 344 10.17 1.20 -1.93
N VAL A 345 11.36 1.02 -1.36
CA VAL A 345 12.02 2.06 -0.56
C VAL A 345 12.71 3.10 -1.45
N LEU A 346 13.62 2.67 -2.33
CA LEU A 346 14.36 3.64 -3.15
C LEU A 346 13.46 4.36 -4.15
N ASN A 347 12.50 3.67 -4.77
CA ASN A 347 11.56 4.34 -5.66
C ASN A 347 10.59 5.24 -4.88
N GLY A 348 10.16 4.84 -3.67
CA GLY A 348 9.36 5.67 -2.79
C GLY A 348 10.09 6.96 -2.39
N LEU A 349 11.35 6.86 -1.96
CA LEU A 349 12.18 8.02 -1.61
C LEU A 349 12.46 8.93 -2.80
N ARG A 350 12.81 8.36 -3.97
CA ARG A 350 13.00 9.14 -5.20
C ARG A 350 11.72 9.84 -5.64
N SER A 351 10.60 9.15 -5.54
CA SER A 351 9.29 9.71 -5.87
C SER A 351 8.96 10.87 -4.93
N TRP A 352 9.20 10.69 -3.63
CA TRP A 352 9.01 11.71 -2.61
C TRP A 352 9.87 12.96 -2.88
N SER A 353 11.16 12.80 -3.19
CA SER A 353 12.04 13.94 -3.46
C SER A 353 11.68 14.71 -4.75
N ARG A 354 11.15 14.02 -5.77
CA ARG A 354 10.68 14.66 -7.02
C ARG A 354 9.38 15.46 -6.83
N ASP A 355 8.54 15.03 -5.88
CA ASP A 355 7.27 15.67 -5.58
C ASP A 355 7.35 16.65 -4.39
N ALA A 356 8.56 17.11 -4.03
CA ALA A 356 8.79 17.99 -2.88
C ALA A 356 7.84 19.20 -2.85
N ARG A 357 7.52 19.79 -4.00
CA ARG A 357 6.57 20.92 -4.09
C ARG A 357 5.15 20.57 -3.59
N LEU A 358 4.73 19.32 -3.71
CA LEU A 358 3.42 18.85 -3.23
C LEU A 358 3.48 18.35 -1.78
N THR A 359 4.63 17.79 -1.37
CA THR A 359 4.80 17.19 -0.04
C THR A 359 5.22 18.20 1.02
N THR A 360 5.95 19.28 0.66
CA THR A 360 6.42 20.31 1.62
C THR A 360 5.28 21.00 2.39
N PRO A 361 4.19 21.48 1.73
CA PRO A 361 3.07 22.06 2.47
C PRO A 361 2.40 21.07 3.43
N VAL A 362 2.36 19.79 3.03
CA VAL A 362 1.79 18.72 3.86
C VAL A 362 2.64 18.49 5.11
N ILE A 363 3.97 18.45 4.97
CA ILE A 363 4.90 18.33 6.10
C ILE A 363 4.70 19.51 7.05
N GLY A 364 4.63 20.74 6.54
CA GLY A 364 4.43 21.94 7.34
C GLY A 364 3.14 21.92 8.15
N THR A 365 2.02 21.53 7.52
CA THR A 365 0.72 21.45 8.20
C THR A 365 0.69 20.35 9.27
N ILE A 366 1.25 19.18 8.98
CA ILE A 366 1.35 18.08 9.95
C ILE A 366 2.26 18.49 11.12
N ALA A 367 3.42 19.10 10.83
CA ALA A 367 4.37 19.56 11.83
C ALA A 367 3.74 20.60 12.77
N LEU A 368 3.01 21.58 12.22
CA LEU A 368 2.31 22.59 13.00
C LEU A 368 1.27 21.95 13.95
N LEU A 369 0.46 21.03 13.43
CA LEU A 369 -0.55 20.36 14.25
C LEU A 369 0.07 19.48 15.34
N LEU A 370 1.15 18.74 15.02
CA LEU A 370 1.87 17.95 16.01
C LEU A 370 2.59 18.82 17.05
N MET A 371 3.12 19.98 16.66
CA MET A 371 3.69 20.97 17.58
C MET A 371 2.64 21.47 18.56
N LEU A 372 1.45 21.85 18.05
CA LEU A 372 0.34 22.27 18.92
C LEU A 372 -0.12 21.16 19.88
N CYS A 373 -0.21 19.91 19.41
CA CYS A 373 -0.51 18.78 20.29
C CYS A 373 0.60 18.57 21.33
N GLY A 374 1.85 18.68 20.95
CA GLY A 374 3.00 18.55 21.87
C GLY A 374 3.03 19.65 22.94
N THR A 375 2.83 20.89 22.56
CA THR A 375 2.74 22.02 23.52
C THR A 375 1.55 21.86 24.45
N LEU A 376 0.37 21.47 23.93
CA LEU A 376 -0.81 21.23 24.75
C LEU A 376 -0.60 20.06 25.72
N ALA A 377 0.12 19.02 25.33
CA ALA A 377 0.47 17.91 26.21
C ALA A 377 1.39 18.37 27.37
N LEU A 378 2.37 19.24 27.10
CA LEU A 378 3.22 19.82 28.16
C LEU A 378 2.40 20.66 29.14
N VAL A 379 1.49 21.50 28.65
CA VAL A 379 0.57 22.29 29.48
C VAL A 379 -0.34 21.36 30.29
N GLY A 380 -0.81 20.28 29.71
CA GLY A 380 -1.62 19.27 30.40
C GLY A 380 -0.86 18.61 31.55
N ILE A 381 0.42 18.24 31.34
CA ILE A 381 1.28 17.67 32.41
C ILE A 381 1.51 18.70 33.51
N ALA A 382 1.78 19.97 33.15
CA ALA A 382 1.93 21.03 34.14
C ALA A 382 0.67 21.23 34.98
N ALA A 383 -0.48 21.28 34.32
CA ALA A 383 -1.80 21.41 35.02
C ALA A 383 -2.06 20.23 35.98
N GLU A 384 -1.75 19.00 35.54
CA GLU A 384 -1.86 17.80 36.37
C GLU A 384 -0.95 17.90 37.62
N ARG A 385 0.29 18.40 37.45
CA ARG A 385 1.24 18.61 38.56
C ARG A 385 0.74 19.67 39.57
N VAL A 386 0.24 20.79 39.06
CA VAL A 386 -0.35 21.84 39.93
C VAL A 386 -1.53 21.29 40.72
N VAL A 387 -2.42 20.56 40.05
CA VAL A 387 -3.58 19.92 40.71
C VAL A 387 -3.12 18.87 41.73
N ALA A 388 -2.08 18.08 41.41
CA ALA A 388 -1.55 17.09 42.34
C ALA A 388 -0.89 17.74 43.56
N ASP A 389 -0.17 18.86 43.40
CA ASP A 389 0.42 19.62 44.50
C ASP A 389 -0.65 20.26 45.39
N GLN A 390 -1.64 20.93 44.80
CA GLN A 390 -2.79 21.46 45.52
C GLN A 390 -3.62 20.35 46.18
N ALA A 391 -3.80 19.21 45.54
CA ALA A 391 -4.42 18.05 46.12
C ALA A 391 -3.62 17.49 47.30
N GLY A 392 -2.27 17.53 47.23
CA GLY A 392 -1.40 17.18 48.34
C GLY A 392 -1.62 18.08 49.56
N GLN A 393 -1.76 19.38 49.35
CA GLN A 393 -2.12 20.34 50.41
C GLN A 393 -3.56 20.14 50.89
N ALA A 394 -4.50 19.89 50.00
CA ALA A 394 -5.88 19.60 50.29
C ALA A 394 -6.11 18.22 50.96
N SER A 395 -5.13 17.31 50.89
CA SER A 395 -5.21 16.02 51.61
C SER A 395 -4.92 16.13 53.11
N LEU A 396 -4.49 17.29 53.58
CA LEU A 396 -4.29 17.57 55.00
C LEU A 396 -5.60 18.04 55.60
N VAL A 397 -6.16 17.24 56.49
CA VAL A 397 -7.35 17.61 57.30
C VAL A 397 -6.87 17.91 58.70
N ARG A 398 -7.09 19.14 59.13
CA ARG A 398 -6.86 19.53 60.52
C ARG A 398 -8.10 19.22 61.33
N VAL A 399 -7.96 18.37 62.33
CA VAL A 399 -9.01 18.03 63.31
C VAL A 399 -8.75 18.86 64.55
N TYR A 400 -9.66 19.71 64.91
CA TYR A 400 -9.56 20.56 66.07
C TYR A 400 -9.98 19.84 67.33
N LEU A 401 -9.18 19.91 68.39
CA LEU A 401 -9.45 19.25 69.67
C LEU A 401 -10.33 20.15 70.57
N ALA A 402 -11.21 19.52 71.29
CA ALA A 402 -12.04 20.23 72.27
C ALA A 402 -11.16 20.81 73.40
N PRO A 403 -11.46 22.02 73.90
CA PRO A 403 -10.66 22.63 74.96
C PRO A 403 -10.57 21.82 76.24
N ASP A 404 -11.55 20.98 76.52
CA ASP A 404 -11.73 20.10 77.67
C ASP A 404 -11.35 18.63 77.39
N ALA A 405 -10.75 18.35 76.22
CA ALA A 405 -10.38 16.99 75.81
C ALA A 405 -9.31 16.41 76.76
N THR A 406 -9.61 15.24 77.33
CA THR A 406 -8.65 14.53 78.21
C THR A 406 -7.49 13.90 77.32
N SER A 407 -6.33 13.77 77.93
CA SER A 407 -5.20 13.15 77.26
C SER A 407 -5.49 11.76 76.74
N ASP A 408 -6.30 10.98 77.47
CA ASP A 408 -6.71 9.62 77.09
C ASP A 408 -7.63 9.60 75.89
N ALA A 409 -8.60 10.55 75.83
CA ALA A 409 -9.50 10.71 74.69
C ALA A 409 -8.71 11.10 73.38
N VAL A 410 -7.77 12.03 73.54
CA VAL A 410 -6.88 12.41 72.39
C VAL A 410 -6.03 11.23 71.92
N ALA A 411 -5.45 10.45 72.85
CA ALA A 411 -4.69 9.25 72.55
C ALA A 411 -5.54 8.18 71.82
N ALA A 412 -6.79 7.98 72.29
CA ALA A 412 -7.75 7.07 71.64
C ALA A 412 -8.12 7.51 70.21
N LEU A 413 -8.40 8.81 70.01
CA LEU A 413 -8.68 9.38 68.68
C LEU A 413 -7.47 9.22 67.73
N LYS A 414 -6.27 9.49 68.26
CA LYS A 414 -5.03 9.34 67.50
C LYS A 414 -4.76 7.88 67.07
N ALA A 415 -5.05 6.90 67.97
CA ALA A 415 -4.97 5.48 67.67
C ALA A 415 -6.00 5.05 66.62
N LYS A 416 -7.25 5.53 66.74
CA LYS A 416 -8.35 5.30 65.78
C LYS A 416 -8.01 5.83 64.40
N LEU A 417 -7.48 7.05 64.30
CA LEU A 417 -7.09 7.65 63.04
C LEU A 417 -5.88 6.92 62.40
N ARG A 418 -4.91 6.48 63.21
CA ARG A 418 -3.74 5.71 62.71
C ARG A 418 -4.14 4.31 62.24
N ALA A 419 -5.18 3.72 62.78
CA ALA A 419 -5.70 2.42 62.35
C ALA A 419 -6.55 2.50 61.07
N ASP A 420 -6.99 3.70 60.69
CA ASP A 420 -7.74 3.88 59.46
C ASP A 420 -6.83 3.76 58.23
N SER A 421 -7.10 2.78 57.37
CA SER A 421 -6.32 2.52 56.14
C SER A 421 -6.26 3.70 55.16
N ARG A 422 -7.20 4.62 55.24
CA ARG A 422 -7.28 5.86 54.45
C ARG A 422 -6.31 6.95 54.91
N VAL A 423 -5.82 6.87 56.16
CA VAL A 423 -4.91 7.83 56.76
C VAL A 423 -3.45 7.42 56.49
N GLY A 424 -2.62 8.39 56.08
CA GLY A 424 -1.20 8.22 55.85
C GLY A 424 -0.34 8.52 57.07
N SER A 425 -0.63 9.67 57.75
CA SER A 425 0.06 10.10 58.95
C SER A 425 -0.86 10.99 59.84
N VAL A 426 -0.61 10.93 61.12
CA VAL A 426 -1.29 11.79 62.10
C VAL A 426 -0.21 12.47 62.94
N THR A 427 -0.17 13.81 62.91
CA THR A 427 0.79 14.66 63.65
C THR A 427 -0.02 15.55 64.57
N GLU A 428 0.38 15.62 65.83
CA GLU A 428 -0.24 16.52 66.81
C GLU A 428 0.46 17.87 66.73
N LEU A 429 -0.36 18.94 66.65
CA LEU A 429 0.11 20.34 66.75
C LEU A 429 -0.36 20.95 68.06
N THR A 430 0.63 21.42 68.82
CA THR A 430 0.35 22.24 70.00
C THR A 430 -0.17 23.61 69.57
N PRO A 431 -0.93 24.33 70.40
CA PRO A 431 -1.38 25.70 70.09
C PRO A 431 -0.29 26.65 69.68
N ALA A 432 0.88 26.56 70.34
CA ALA A 432 2.07 27.37 69.97
C ALA A 432 2.63 27.04 68.55
N GLN A 433 2.67 25.76 68.23
CA GLN A 433 3.10 25.33 66.89
C GLN A 433 2.08 25.71 65.81
N ALA A 434 0.77 25.65 66.13
CA ALA A 434 -0.29 26.07 65.21
C ALA A 434 -0.19 27.57 64.88
N LEU A 435 0.08 28.41 65.88
CA LEU A 435 0.32 29.84 65.71
C LEU A 435 1.60 30.12 64.88
N ALA A 436 2.70 29.42 65.16
CA ALA A 436 3.94 29.56 64.43
C ALA A 436 3.81 29.10 62.96
N GLU A 437 2.93 28.12 62.67
CA GLU A 437 2.62 27.69 61.30
C GLU A 437 1.72 28.71 60.57
N ALA A 438 0.75 29.26 61.26
CA ALA A 438 -0.15 30.29 60.72
C ALA A 438 0.61 31.59 60.36
N SER A 439 1.57 32.01 61.20
CA SER A 439 2.36 33.21 60.94
C SER A 439 3.33 33.12 59.75
N LYS A 440 3.57 31.91 59.21
CA LYS A 440 4.32 31.72 57.95
C LYS A 440 3.49 32.01 56.68
N ARG A 441 2.18 32.20 56.82
CA ARG A 441 1.30 32.46 55.68
C ARG A 441 1.32 33.94 55.31
N PRO A 442 1.41 34.33 54.02
CA PRO A 442 1.36 35.71 53.59
C PRO A 442 0.12 36.45 54.12
N GLY A 443 0.28 37.60 54.74
CA GLY A 443 -0.82 38.41 55.32
C GLY A 443 -1.19 38.05 56.75
N LEU A 444 -0.58 37.03 57.36
CA LEU A 444 -0.82 36.60 58.74
C LEU A 444 0.43 36.78 59.65
N ASP A 445 1.45 37.45 59.14
CA ASP A 445 2.76 37.62 59.82
C ASP A 445 2.67 38.28 61.18
N ASN A 446 1.65 39.11 61.39
CA ASN A 446 1.45 39.89 62.65
C ASN A 446 0.35 39.34 63.54
N LEU A 447 -0.14 38.11 63.35
CA LEU A 447 -1.18 37.51 64.14
C LEU A 447 -0.84 37.42 65.64
N SER A 448 0.44 37.20 65.96
CA SER A 448 0.93 37.17 67.35
C SER A 448 0.89 38.52 68.06
N SER A 449 0.82 39.64 67.35
CA SER A 449 0.73 40.98 67.89
C SER A 449 -0.69 41.51 67.99
N LEU A 450 -1.65 40.85 67.37
CA LEU A 450 -3.07 41.28 67.30
C LEU A 450 -3.96 40.67 68.37
N SER A 451 -3.52 39.63 69.09
CA SER A 451 -4.32 38.95 70.11
C SER A 451 -3.47 38.65 71.33
N SER A 452 -4.00 39.00 72.53
CA SER A 452 -3.38 38.69 73.79
C SER A 452 -3.46 37.20 74.19
N ALA A 453 -4.29 36.43 73.53
CA ALA A 453 -4.44 34.97 73.70
C ALA A 453 -4.26 34.26 72.29
N ASN A 454 -3.66 33.12 72.35
CA ASN A 454 -3.49 32.33 71.11
C ASN A 454 -4.88 31.84 70.61
N PRO A 455 -5.34 32.27 69.43
CA PRO A 455 -6.63 31.91 68.90
C PRO A 455 -6.71 30.45 68.32
N PHE A 456 -5.56 29.77 68.23
CA PHE A 456 -5.51 28.43 67.65
C PHE A 456 -5.61 27.34 68.71
N PRO A 457 -6.63 26.44 68.65
CA PRO A 457 -6.69 25.30 69.52
C PRO A 457 -5.65 24.25 69.21
N ALA A 458 -5.40 23.33 70.14
CA ALA A 458 -4.67 22.12 69.83
C ALA A 458 -5.37 21.35 68.72
N SER A 459 -4.61 20.77 67.82
CA SER A 459 -5.16 20.09 66.64
C SER A 459 -4.35 18.86 66.23
N LEU A 460 -5.00 17.96 65.50
CA LEU A 460 -4.34 16.84 64.82
C LEU A 460 -4.34 17.09 63.33
N ASP A 461 -3.14 17.17 62.77
CA ASP A 461 -2.94 17.22 61.30
C ASP A 461 -2.97 15.79 60.77
N VAL A 462 -4.05 15.46 60.07
CA VAL A 462 -4.33 14.14 59.50
C VAL A 462 -4.08 14.21 58.00
N ARG A 463 -3.04 13.53 57.53
CA ARG A 463 -2.77 13.42 56.09
C ARG A 463 -3.47 12.20 55.54
N VAL A 464 -4.46 12.43 54.68
CA VAL A 464 -5.24 11.38 53.99
C VAL A 464 -4.51 10.94 52.72
N ARG A 465 -4.49 9.63 52.44
CA ARG A 465 -3.76 9.08 51.27
C ARG A 465 -4.31 9.58 49.93
N MET A 466 -5.62 9.76 49.83
CA MET A 466 -6.27 10.25 48.62
C MET A 466 -7.28 11.37 48.98
N VAL A 467 -7.23 12.46 48.21
CA VAL A 467 -8.12 13.62 48.39
C VAL A 467 -9.60 13.24 48.36
N THR A 468 -9.97 12.25 47.54
CA THR A 468 -11.34 11.73 47.46
C THR A 468 -11.88 11.10 48.76
N GLN A 469 -10.99 10.73 49.67
CA GLN A 469 -11.31 10.11 50.97
C GLN A 469 -11.36 11.11 52.10
N VAL A 470 -10.98 12.37 51.86
CA VAL A 470 -10.95 13.45 52.89
C VAL A 470 -12.32 13.66 53.54
N ALA A 471 -13.38 13.71 52.74
CA ALA A 471 -14.74 13.84 53.22
C ALA A 471 -15.15 12.69 54.17
N ALA A 472 -14.77 11.45 53.82
CA ALA A 472 -15.06 10.27 54.59
C ALA A 472 -14.30 10.22 55.93
N VAL A 473 -13.03 10.68 55.91
CA VAL A 473 -12.21 10.79 57.13
C VAL A 473 -12.73 11.93 58.01
N ALA A 474 -13.03 13.10 57.43
CA ALA A 474 -13.62 14.22 58.20
C ALA A 474 -14.96 13.86 58.87
N SER A 475 -15.78 13.10 58.13
CA SER A 475 -17.06 12.62 58.71
C SER A 475 -16.89 11.56 59.81
N SER A 476 -15.82 10.75 59.77
CA SER A 476 -15.55 9.68 60.74
C SER A 476 -15.10 10.21 62.13
N VAL A 477 -14.62 11.46 62.18
CA VAL A 477 -14.19 12.12 63.43
C VAL A 477 -15.27 13.04 64.01
N LYS A 478 -16.32 13.33 63.24
CA LYS A 478 -17.43 14.19 63.69
C LYS A 478 -18.24 13.46 64.73
N GLY A 479 -18.38 14.13 65.93
CA GLY A 479 -19.05 13.54 67.06
C GLY A 479 -18.18 12.74 68.06
N ASP A 480 -16.86 12.70 67.82
CA ASP A 480 -15.91 12.12 68.75
C ASP A 480 -15.74 13.09 69.98
N PRO A 481 -15.79 12.64 71.24
CA PRO A 481 -15.71 13.50 72.41
C PRO A 481 -14.41 14.30 72.54
N ALA A 482 -13.32 13.89 71.87
CA ALA A 482 -12.07 14.64 71.83
C ALA A 482 -12.06 15.75 70.81
N VAL A 483 -13.06 15.86 69.93
CA VAL A 483 -13.12 16.80 68.81
C VAL A 483 -14.06 17.96 69.12
N ASP A 484 -13.70 19.19 68.76
CA ASP A 484 -14.49 20.37 68.88
C ASP A 484 -15.85 20.23 68.16
N ALA A 485 -16.95 20.36 68.88
CA ALA A 485 -18.30 20.20 68.33
C ALA A 485 -18.67 21.32 67.34
N SER A 486 -18.17 22.55 67.57
CA SER A 486 -18.46 23.71 66.72
C SER A 486 -17.66 23.73 65.41
N TYR A 487 -16.40 23.36 65.51
CA TYR A 487 -15.46 23.35 64.39
C TYR A 487 -14.64 22.04 64.33
N PRO A 488 -15.28 20.92 63.97
CA PRO A 488 -14.63 19.61 64.10
C PRO A 488 -13.41 19.42 63.16
N THR A 489 -13.44 19.99 61.98
CA THR A 489 -12.37 19.83 61.01
C THR A 489 -12.21 21.05 60.08
N SER A 490 -11.05 21.21 59.48
CA SER A 490 -10.78 22.22 58.43
C SER A 490 -11.40 21.84 57.06
N TYR A 491 -12.16 20.73 56.97
CA TYR A 491 -12.75 20.28 55.71
C TYR A 491 -13.95 21.14 55.33
N ASP A 492 -13.86 21.82 54.17
CA ASP A 492 -14.94 22.57 53.54
C ASP A 492 -15.46 21.83 52.28
N PRO A 493 -16.67 21.26 52.33
CA PRO A 493 -17.26 20.53 51.21
C PRO A 493 -17.39 21.34 49.94
N ASP A 494 -17.65 22.63 50.04
CA ASP A 494 -17.89 23.49 48.89
C ASP A 494 -16.60 23.77 48.10
N THR A 495 -15.53 24.04 48.81
CA THR A 495 -14.21 24.25 48.20
C THR A 495 -13.73 22.98 47.46
N TYR A 496 -13.91 21.80 48.03
CA TYR A 496 -13.54 20.53 47.42
C TYR A 496 -14.37 20.21 46.18
N SER A 497 -15.67 20.44 46.24
CA SER A 497 -16.58 20.21 45.13
C SER A 497 -16.24 21.12 43.94
N ARG A 498 -15.93 22.39 44.21
CA ARG A 498 -15.51 23.37 43.18
C ARG A 498 -14.18 22.97 42.54
N LEU A 499 -13.15 22.60 43.29
CA LEU A 499 -11.86 22.14 42.78
C LEU A 499 -12.01 20.92 41.86
N ARG A 500 -12.81 19.94 42.32
CA ARG A 500 -13.07 18.74 41.50
C ARG A 500 -13.78 19.09 40.19
N HIS A 501 -14.75 20.00 40.26
CA HIS A 501 -15.52 20.42 39.10
C HIS A 501 -14.61 21.15 38.06
N ILE A 502 -13.77 22.08 38.53
CA ILE A 502 -12.81 22.81 37.69
C ILE A 502 -11.84 21.85 37.03
N THR A 503 -11.30 20.88 37.77
CA THR A 503 -10.35 19.89 37.22
C THR A 503 -11.02 19.02 36.15
N LEU A 504 -12.25 18.54 36.36
CA LEU A 504 -12.95 17.72 35.37
C LEU A 504 -13.31 18.54 34.13
N VAL A 505 -13.78 19.78 34.28
CA VAL A 505 -14.11 20.66 33.16
C VAL A 505 -12.85 21.01 32.35
N ALA A 506 -11.78 21.44 33.02
CA ALA A 506 -10.52 21.75 32.34
C ALA A 506 -9.93 20.55 31.60
N GLY A 507 -9.93 19.37 32.23
CA GLY A 507 -9.50 18.12 31.61
C GLY A 507 -10.33 17.72 30.39
N SER A 508 -11.65 17.86 30.47
CA SER A 508 -12.55 17.55 29.37
C SER A 508 -12.37 18.52 28.16
N ILE A 509 -12.17 19.81 28.46
CA ILE A 509 -11.87 20.82 27.42
C ILE A 509 -10.54 20.49 26.75
N ALA A 510 -9.48 20.21 27.52
CA ALA A 510 -8.18 19.83 26.97
C ALA A 510 -8.26 18.58 26.08
N ALA A 511 -8.95 17.55 26.55
CA ALA A 511 -9.19 16.34 25.77
C ALA A 511 -9.97 16.61 24.47
N GLY A 512 -10.99 17.49 24.54
CA GLY A 512 -11.75 17.92 23.38
C GLY A 512 -10.90 18.65 22.33
N ILE A 513 -10.01 19.52 22.76
CA ILE A 513 -9.08 20.24 21.87
C ILE A 513 -8.09 19.28 21.22
N VAL A 514 -7.52 18.35 21.96
CA VAL A 514 -6.61 17.31 21.39
C VAL A 514 -7.33 16.47 20.35
N LEU A 515 -8.57 16.04 20.66
CA LEU A 515 -9.38 15.27 19.73
C LEU A 515 -9.71 16.08 18.45
N LEU A 516 -10.06 17.35 18.59
CA LEU A 516 -10.33 18.25 17.46
C LEU A 516 -9.10 18.38 16.57
N PHE A 517 -7.92 18.62 17.14
CA PHE A 517 -6.67 18.70 16.38
C PHE A 517 -6.32 17.37 15.70
N ALA A 518 -6.57 16.23 16.34
CA ALA A 518 -6.37 14.92 15.73
C ALA A 518 -7.29 14.72 14.53
N ILE A 519 -8.55 15.13 14.61
CA ILE A 519 -9.52 15.07 13.50
C ILE A 519 -9.09 15.98 12.35
N VAL A 520 -8.69 17.22 12.64
CA VAL A 520 -8.22 18.18 11.63
C VAL A 520 -6.95 17.65 10.94
N ALA A 521 -5.98 17.16 11.72
CA ALA A 521 -4.77 16.54 11.20
C ALA A 521 -5.10 15.38 10.25
N TYR A 522 -5.96 14.47 10.70
CA TYR A 522 -6.43 13.36 9.87
C TYR A 522 -7.08 13.84 8.56
N ALA A 523 -7.96 14.83 8.61
CA ALA A 523 -8.66 15.35 7.45
C ALA A 523 -7.70 15.99 6.43
N VAL A 524 -6.75 16.82 6.90
CA VAL A 524 -5.73 17.47 6.07
C VAL A 524 -4.83 16.44 5.40
N ILE A 525 -4.32 15.47 6.17
CA ILE A 525 -3.45 14.43 5.64
C ILE A 525 -4.21 13.55 4.64
N ALA A 526 -5.43 13.13 4.99
CA ALA A 526 -6.26 12.31 4.11
C ALA A 526 -6.57 13.01 2.78
N ASN A 527 -6.84 14.31 2.81
CA ASN A 527 -7.07 15.11 1.59
C ASN A 527 -5.80 15.23 0.74
N SER A 528 -4.67 15.51 1.36
CA SER A 528 -3.37 15.61 0.68
C SER A 528 -2.96 14.28 0.04
N MET A 529 -3.13 13.17 0.75
CA MET A 529 -2.86 11.83 0.21
C MET A 529 -3.81 11.45 -0.94
N ARG A 530 -5.06 11.92 -0.91
CA ARG A 530 -5.98 11.76 -2.05
C ARG A 530 -5.46 12.50 -3.28
N ALA A 531 -5.02 13.74 -3.13
CA ALA A 531 -4.48 14.53 -4.23
C ALA A 531 -3.25 13.83 -4.87
N ILE A 532 -2.33 13.33 -4.05
CA ILE A 532 -1.15 12.57 -4.51
C ILE A 532 -1.58 11.27 -5.20
N ALA A 533 -2.52 10.51 -4.63
CA ALA A 533 -3.01 9.27 -5.22
C ALA A 533 -3.72 9.51 -6.56
N THR A 534 -4.49 10.60 -6.68
CA THR A 534 -5.19 10.98 -7.92
C THR A 534 -4.19 11.40 -9.01
N SER A 535 -3.13 12.14 -8.66
CA SER A 535 -2.10 12.54 -9.62
C SER A 535 -1.31 11.35 -10.17
N ARG A 536 -1.27 10.21 -9.45
CA ARG A 536 -0.53 9.00 -9.84
C ARG A 536 -1.41 7.83 -10.28
N HIS A 537 -2.69 8.07 -10.47
CA HIS A 537 -3.63 6.98 -10.81
C HIS A 537 -3.22 6.26 -12.09
N GLN A 538 -2.67 6.97 -13.08
CA GLN A 538 -2.15 6.37 -14.32
C GLN A 538 -0.97 5.43 -14.06
N GLU A 539 -0.03 5.79 -13.18
CA GLU A 539 1.12 4.96 -12.82
C GLU A 539 0.69 3.65 -12.15
N VAL A 540 -0.26 3.75 -11.22
CA VAL A 540 -0.84 2.58 -10.54
C VAL A 540 -1.57 1.68 -11.55
N ALA A 541 -2.34 2.28 -12.47
CA ALA A 541 -3.06 1.55 -13.50
C ALA A 541 -2.10 0.78 -14.44
N VAL A 542 -1.06 1.45 -14.95
CA VAL A 542 -0.06 0.83 -15.83
C VAL A 542 0.69 -0.29 -15.10
N THR A 543 1.16 -0.04 -13.89
CA THR A 543 1.89 -1.03 -13.09
C THR A 543 1.01 -2.25 -12.76
N ARG A 544 -0.29 -2.04 -12.53
CA ARG A 544 -1.27 -3.13 -12.36
C ARG A 544 -1.46 -3.93 -13.66
N LEU A 545 -1.45 -3.27 -14.82
CA LEU A 545 -1.55 -3.93 -16.12
C LEU A 545 -0.32 -4.78 -16.42
N LEU A 546 0.87 -4.39 -15.97
CA LEU A 546 2.08 -5.21 -16.03
C LEU A 546 2.05 -6.45 -15.12
N GLY A 547 1.01 -6.58 -14.27
CA GLY A 547 0.83 -7.74 -13.39
C GLY A 547 1.49 -7.61 -12.02
N ALA A 548 1.76 -6.38 -11.55
CA ALA A 548 2.36 -6.11 -10.25
C ALA A 548 1.53 -6.70 -9.10
N ARG A 549 2.24 -7.20 -8.09
CA ARG A 549 1.64 -7.68 -6.85
C ARG A 549 1.15 -6.51 -5.99
N GLY A 550 0.15 -6.74 -5.14
CA GLY A 550 -0.46 -5.68 -4.33
C GLY A 550 0.54 -4.89 -3.46
N TRP A 551 1.57 -5.56 -2.91
CA TRP A 551 2.60 -4.90 -2.12
C TRP A 551 3.52 -3.99 -2.96
N MET A 552 3.77 -4.32 -4.23
CA MET A 552 4.56 -3.49 -5.15
C MET A 552 3.83 -2.18 -5.48
N LEU A 553 2.49 -2.22 -5.48
CA LEU A 553 1.65 -1.05 -5.74
C LEU A 553 1.53 -0.15 -4.51
N ARG A 554 1.41 -0.76 -3.31
CA ARG A 554 1.18 -0.03 -2.05
C ARG A 554 2.46 0.44 -1.39
N GLY A 555 3.53 -0.35 -1.51
CA GLY A 555 4.79 -0.14 -0.81
C GLY A 555 5.37 1.27 -0.97
N PRO A 556 5.53 1.80 -2.19
CA PRO A 556 6.07 3.15 -2.39
C PRO A 556 5.26 4.25 -1.69
N PHE A 557 3.92 4.15 -1.68
CA PHE A 557 3.05 5.12 -0.97
C PHE A 557 3.21 5.05 0.54
N VAL A 558 3.38 3.83 1.09
CA VAL A 558 3.61 3.64 2.53
C VAL A 558 4.96 4.25 2.94
N VAL A 559 6.01 4.05 2.15
CA VAL A 559 7.33 4.66 2.40
C VAL A 559 7.23 6.18 2.33
N GLU A 560 6.53 6.73 1.35
CA GLU A 560 6.33 8.16 1.19
C GLU A 560 5.55 8.76 2.38
N GLY A 561 4.49 8.10 2.84
CA GLY A 561 3.74 8.51 4.02
C GLY A 561 4.59 8.45 5.29
N LEU A 562 5.37 7.38 5.45
CA LEU A 562 6.28 7.21 6.58
C LEU A 562 7.37 8.31 6.62
N THR A 563 8.00 8.63 5.49
CA THR A 563 9.02 9.69 5.42
C THR A 563 8.42 11.07 5.67
N THR A 564 7.23 11.35 5.10
CA THR A 564 6.51 12.61 5.33
C THR A 564 6.15 12.77 6.80
N GLY A 565 5.61 11.72 7.44
CA GLY A 565 5.23 11.73 8.85
C GLY A 565 6.44 11.81 9.79
N ALA A 566 7.53 11.10 9.46
CA ALA A 566 8.77 11.15 10.23
C ALA A 566 9.39 12.56 10.24
N LEU A 567 9.46 13.20 9.07
CA LEU A 567 10.00 14.56 8.94
C LEU A 567 9.11 15.60 9.63
N ALA A 568 7.78 15.46 9.51
CA ALA A 568 6.87 16.35 10.19
C ALA A 568 6.96 16.20 11.72
N GLY A 569 7.03 14.95 12.22
CA GLY A 569 7.22 14.67 13.65
C GLY A 569 8.55 15.16 14.18
N ALA A 570 9.63 14.95 13.42
CA ALA A 570 10.96 15.45 13.80
C ALA A 570 11.02 16.98 13.82
N LEU A 571 10.40 17.65 12.85
CA LEU A 571 10.33 19.11 12.79
C LEU A 571 9.52 19.67 13.97
N ALA A 572 8.36 19.09 14.26
CA ALA A 572 7.54 19.46 15.40
C ALA A 572 8.30 19.27 16.73
N ALA A 573 8.94 18.12 16.91
CA ALA A 573 9.74 17.82 18.08
C ALA A 573 10.93 18.77 18.23
N ALA A 574 11.60 19.13 17.14
CA ALA A 574 12.71 20.09 17.16
C ALA A 574 12.26 21.48 17.62
N VAL A 575 11.09 21.95 17.14
CA VAL A 575 10.54 23.25 17.54
C VAL A 575 10.14 23.25 19.02
N VAL A 576 9.45 22.19 19.49
CA VAL A 576 9.08 22.04 20.92
C VAL A 576 10.31 21.96 21.80
N ALA A 577 11.34 21.20 21.38
CA ALA A 577 12.62 21.10 22.11
C ALA A 577 13.35 22.44 22.16
N ALA A 578 13.40 23.17 21.04
CA ALA A 578 14.03 24.49 20.97
C ALA A 578 13.29 25.49 21.86
N ALA A 579 11.95 25.50 21.85
CA ALA A 579 11.15 26.37 22.73
C ALA A 579 11.44 26.07 24.22
N TYR A 580 11.49 24.78 24.59
CA TYR A 580 11.86 24.34 25.94
C TYR A 580 13.25 24.79 26.33
N LEU A 581 14.28 24.55 25.49
CA LEU A 581 15.66 24.94 25.78
C LEU A 581 15.83 26.46 25.91
N LEU A 582 15.13 27.22 25.06
CA LEU A 582 15.12 28.70 25.15
C LEU A 582 14.46 29.17 26.47
N ALA A 583 13.31 28.61 26.82
CA ALA A 583 12.60 28.94 28.04
C ALA A 583 13.47 28.66 29.30
N VAL A 584 14.12 27.49 29.33
CA VAL A 584 14.99 27.13 30.48
C VAL A 584 16.23 27.99 30.52
N ARG A 585 16.81 28.40 29.36
CA ARG A 585 18.08 29.17 29.32
C ARG A 585 17.91 30.65 29.60
N PHE A 586 16.84 31.27 29.11
CA PHE A 586 16.67 32.72 29.15
C PHE A 586 15.64 33.19 30.18
N GLU A 587 14.62 32.37 30.50
CA GLU A 587 13.47 32.76 31.28
C GLU A 587 13.13 31.70 32.33
N SER A 588 14.14 31.21 33.08
CA SER A 588 13.97 30.09 34.02
C SER A 588 12.89 30.36 35.10
N ALA A 589 12.76 31.59 35.56
CA ALA A 589 11.75 31.96 36.56
C ALA A 589 10.35 31.94 35.99
N ILE A 590 10.16 32.46 34.77
CA ILE A 590 8.85 32.43 34.05
C ILE A 590 8.50 31.00 33.65
N TYR A 591 9.50 30.20 33.24
CA TYR A 591 9.31 28.81 32.90
C TYR A 591 8.73 28.00 34.08
N VAL A 592 9.33 28.15 35.27
CA VAL A 592 8.85 27.48 36.50
C VAL A 592 7.43 27.90 36.86
N GLN A 593 7.06 29.16 36.61
CA GLN A 593 5.70 29.66 36.86
C GLN A 593 4.69 29.17 35.84
N MET A 594 5.07 29.09 34.53
CA MET A 594 4.16 28.68 33.45
C MET A 594 3.99 27.17 33.31
N LEU A 595 5.06 26.41 33.59
CA LEU A 595 5.08 24.95 33.43
C LEU A 595 5.67 24.29 34.70
N PRO A 596 5.02 24.44 35.84
CA PRO A 596 5.51 23.90 37.10
C PRO A 596 5.58 22.37 37.04
N GLY A 597 6.73 21.85 37.51
CA GLY A 597 6.95 20.41 37.60
C GLY A 597 7.23 19.68 36.27
N VAL A 598 7.33 20.40 35.12
CA VAL A 598 7.73 19.81 33.84
C VAL A 598 9.25 19.81 33.77
N GLY A 599 9.86 18.62 33.85
CA GLY A 599 11.30 18.43 33.76
C GLY A 599 11.75 17.94 32.38
N ALA A 600 13.04 17.70 32.21
CA ALA A 600 13.62 17.21 30.97
C ALA A 600 13.05 15.82 30.57
N THR A 601 12.71 14.98 31.52
CA THR A 601 12.16 13.64 31.30
C THR A 601 10.77 13.69 30.68
N GLU A 602 9.89 14.55 31.20
CA GLU A 602 8.53 14.74 30.67
C GLU A 602 8.59 15.28 29.23
N VAL A 603 9.47 16.23 28.98
CA VAL A 603 9.69 16.76 27.62
C VAL A 603 10.18 15.67 26.68
N GLN A 604 11.11 14.81 27.08
CA GLN A 604 11.57 13.69 26.26
C GLN A 604 10.44 12.72 25.90
N TYR A 605 9.54 12.40 26.85
CA TYR A 605 8.38 11.57 26.56
C TYR A 605 7.44 12.24 25.54
N VAL A 606 7.19 13.53 25.68
CA VAL A 606 6.35 14.27 24.71
C VAL A 606 7.01 14.33 23.33
N LEU A 607 8.31 14.57 23.25
CA LEU A 607 9.04 14.57 21.98
C LEU A 607 8.96 13.18 21.29
N ALA A 608 9.17 12.10 22.06
CA ALA A 608 9.05 10.75 21.54
C ALA A 608 7.60 10.44 21.08
N ALA A 609 6.60 10.90 21.82
CA ALA A 609 5.20 10.75 21.46
C ALA A 609 4.83 11.51 20.17
N VAL A 610 5.33 12.73 20.00
CA VAL A 610 5.14 13.57 18.80
C VAL A 610 5.76 12.90 17.57
N ILE A 611 6.98 12.38 17.68
CA ILE A 611 7.66 11.67 16.57
C ILE A 611 6.89 10.40 16.21
N THR A 612 6.50 9.60 17.21
CA THR A 612 5.73 8.35 16.97
C THR A 612 4.35 8.63 16.39
N ALA A 613 3.66 9.67 16.85
CA ALA A 613 2.39 10.10 16.29
C ALA A 613 2.53 10.52 14.81
N GLY A 614 3.59 11.24 14.47
CA GLY A 614 3.90 11.59 13.08
C GLY A 614 4.09 10.36 12.19
N LEU A 615 4.87 9.38 12.64
CA LEU A 615 5.09 8.11 11.95
C LEU A 615 3.77 7.34 11.74
N VAL A 616 2.97 7.21 12.78
CA VAL A 616 1.68 6.49 12.73
C VAL A 616 0.69 7.19 11.81
N LEU A 617 0.53 8.51 11.92
CA LEU A 617 -0.36 9.29 11.07
C LEU A 617 0.07 9.22 9.60
N GLY A 618 1.36 9.37 9.32
CA GLY A 618 1.89 9.29 7.95
C GLY A 618 1.65 7.92 7.31
N THR A 619 1.89 6.83 8.04
CA THR A 619 1.66 5.47 7.53
C THR A 619 0.19 5.12 7.36
N ALA A 620 -0.64 5.48 8.34
CA ALA A 620 -2.09 5.20 8.33
C ALA A 620 -2.78 5.91 7.14
N THR A 621 -2.45 7.18 6.93
CA THR A 621 -3.04 7.97 5.84
C THR A 621 -2.60 7.53 4.46
N ALA A 622 -1.33 7.11 4.29
CA ALA A 622 -0.85 6.51 3.06
C ALA A 622 -1.61 5.22 2.72
N PHE A 623 -1.88 4.38 3.72
CA PHE A 623 -2.64 3.14 3.54
C PHE A 623 -4.11 3.40 3.15
N LEU A 624 -4.76 4.36 3.80
CA LEU A 624 -6.16 4.74 3.53
C LEU A 624 -6.31 5.47 2.19
N GLY A 625 -5.37 6.37 1.85
CA GLY A 625 -5.35 7.07 0.56
C GLY A 625 -5.28 6.13 -0.63
N PHE A 626 -4.46 5.07 -0.52
CA PHE A 626 -4.36 4.04 -1.55
C PHE A 626 -5.65 3.21 -1.72
N ARG A 627 -6.39 2.96 -0.63
CA ARG A 627 -7.63 2.16 -0.70
C ARG A 627 -8.68 2.83 -1.58
N LYS A 628 -8.78 4.16 -1.51
CA LYS A 628 -9.75 4.96 -2.29
C LYS A 628 -9.31 5.21 -3.76
N ALA A 629 -8.00 5.22 -4.05
CA ALA A 629 -7.48 5.28 -5.43
C ALA A 629 -7.68 3.97 -6.21
N ARG A 630 -8.18 2.91 -5.55
CA ARG A 630 -8.43 1.60 -6.15
C ARG A 630 -9.84 1.50 -6.77
N GLU A 631 -10.77 2.31 -6.31
CA GLU A 631 -12.13 2.42 -6.85
C GLU A 631 -12.14 3.31 -8.10
#